data_f679fa99f3a443062fcf551624f0c4c8
#
_entry.id   f679fa99f3a443062fcf551624f0c4c8
#
_cell.length_a   1.000
_cell.length_b   1.000
_cell.length_c   1.000
_cell.angle_alpha   90.00
_cell.angle_beta   90.00
_cell.angle_gamma   90.00
#
_symmetry.space_group_name_H-M   'P 1'
#
loop_
_entity.id
_entity.type
_entity.pdbx_description
1 polymer ?
#
loop_
_entity_poly.entity_id
_entity_poly.type
_entity_poly.pdbx_seq_one_letter_code
_entity_poly.pdbx_strand_id
1 'polypeptide(L)'
;MLTYDPKKRYSAQQALNHIWIKDHCQQKFDQDFTVELLNNMRTFQTQHKLQEAALTYIASQLATNQEKEKLQNTFIMLDLNGDGRLSTEELISAFRQFFDPDFPAEQEVANIMLRLDIDNNGFIDYTEFLLATINKKRLLSKERLMLAFAAFDKVRNK
;
A
#
# COMPACT_ATOMS: atom_id res chain seq x y z
N MET A 1 2.52 29.78 3.45
CA MET A 1 3.92 29.59 3.90
C MET A 1 4.94 30.39 3.08
N LEU A 2 4.69 30.71 1.81
CA LEU A 2 5.62 31.43 0.93
C LEU A 2 5.50 32.95 0.97
N THR A 3 4.82 33.54 1.97
CA THR A 3 4.65 34.99 2.11
C THR A 3 6.00 35.62 2.39
N TYR A 4 6.34 36.68 1.63
CA TYR A 4 7.64 37.40 1.73
C TYR A 4 7.88 38.00 3.13
N ASP A 5 6.85 38.60 3.71
CA ASP A 5 6.92 39.15 5.07
C ASP A 5 6.84 38.02 6.12
N PRO A 6 7.90 37.80 6.93
CA PRO A 6 7.91 36.74 7.93
C PRO A 6 6.82 36.88 9.00
N LYS A 7 6.41 38.12 9.33
CA LYS A 7 5.37 38.39 10.35
C LYS A 7 3.96 38.02 9.87
N LYS A 8 3.74 37.97 8.57
CA LYS A 8 2.47 37.56 7.92
C LYS A 8 2.46 36.12 7.46
N ARG A 9 3.56 35.42 7.64
CA ARG A 9 3.68 34.00 7.23
C ARG A 9 2.94 33.12 8.22
N TYR A 10 2.14 32.22 7.72
CA TYR A 10 1.48 31.20 8.54
C TYR A 10 2.51 30.37 9.31
N SER A 11 2.29 30.24 10.63
CA SER A 11 3.00 29.23 11.43
C SER A 11 2.58 27.82 10.99
N ALA A 12 3.38 26.81 11.33
CA ALA A 12 3.04 25.42 11.06
C ALA A 12 1.65 25.05 11.61
N GLN A 13 1.33 25.50 12.83
CA GLN A 13 0.03 25.26 13.47
C GLN A 13 -1.13 25.93 12.72
N GLN A 14 -0.93 27.14 12.21
CA GLN A 14 -1.93 27.84 11.41
C GLN A 14 -2.13 27.18 10.04
N ALA A 15 -1.06 26.67 9.44
CA ALA A 15 -1.11 25.94 8.19
C ALA A 15 -1.88 24.62 8.35
N LEU A 16 -1.62 23.84 9.41
CA LEU A 16 -2.37 22.61 9.72
C LEU A 16 -3.87 22.86 9.94
N ASN A 17 -4.23 24.01 10.51
CA ASN A 17 -5.62 24.38 10.75
C ASN A 17 -6.29 25.06 9.56
N HIS A 18 -5.59 25.27 8.45
CA HIS A 18 -6.14 25.90 7.26
C HIS A 18 -7.23 25.02 6.65
N ILE A 19 -8.34 25.67 6.22
CA ILE A 19 -9.52 25.00 5.69
C ILE A 19 -9.18 24.09 4.51
N TRP A 20 -8.28 24.51 3.65
CA TRP A 20 -7.83 23.71 2.50
C TRP A 20 -7.19 22.39 2.93
N ILE A 21 -6.38 22.36 3.99
CA ILE A 21 -5.79 21.12 4.52
C ILE A 21 -6.89 20.27 5.14
N LYS A 22 -7.79 20.85 5.94
CA LYS A 22 -8.89 20.12 6.56
C LYS A 22 -9.81 19.45 5.54
N ASP A 23 -10.15 20.16 4.48
CA ASP A 23 -11.06 19.65 3.45
C ASP A 23 -10.39 18.58 2.55
N HIS A 24 -9.07 18.71 2.30
CA HIS A 24 -8.35 17.76 1.42
C HIS A 24 -7.74 16.58 2.19
N CYS A 25 -7.50 16.71 3.50
CA CYS A 25 -7.06 15.60 4.36
C CYS A 25 -8.21 14.76 4.94
N GLN A 26 -9.47 15.17 4.77
CA GLN A 26 -10.63 14.33 5.08
C GLN A 26 -10.92 13.36 3.92
N GLN A 27 -9.95 12.51 3.60
CA GLN A 27 -10.22 11.39 2.71
C GLN A 27 -11.20 10.46 3.44
N LYS A 28 -12.34 10.18 2.80
CA LYS A 28 -13.30 9.20 3.31
C LYS A 28 -12.59 7.85 3.37
N PHE A 29 -12.30 7.45 4.58
CA PHE A 29 -11.70 6.19 4.89
C PHE A 29 -12.68 5.05 4.54
N ASP A 30 -12.26 4.15 3.68
CA ASP A 30 -13.00 2.95 3.31
C ASP A 30 -12.54 1.79 4.20
N GLN A 31 -13.26 1.60 5.32
CA GLN A 31 -12.92 0.59 6.32
C GLN A 31 -13.00 -0.82 5.73
N ASP A 32 -14.03 -1.10 4.94
CA ASP A 32 -14.22 -2.43 4.33
C ASP A 32 -13.09 -2.75 3.36
N PHE A 33 -12.66 -1.75 2.58
CA PHE A 33 -11.52 -1.89 1.68
C PHE A 33 -10.20 -2.17 2.43
N THR A 34 -9.99 -1.51 3.56
CA THR A 34 -8.78 -1.75 4.39
C THR A 34 -8.77 -3.16 4.96
N VAL A 35 -9.91 -3.64 5.47
CA VAL A 35 -10.03 -5.03 5.95
C VAL A 35 -9.76 -6.02 4.81
N GLU A 36 -10.27 -5.76 3.59
CA GLU A 36 -9.97 -6.58 2.41
C GLU A 36 -8.46 -6.62 2.14
N LEU A 37 -7.76 -5.47 2.18
CA LEU A 37 -6.32 -5.40 1.94
C LEU A 37 -5.52 -6.18 3.00
N LEU A 38 -5.84 -6.01 4.27
CA LEU A 38 -5.18 -6.74 5.37
C LEU A 38 -5.39 -8.26 5.24
N ASN A 39 -6.57 -8.70 4.83
CA ASN A 39 -6.83 -10.12 4.54
C ASN A 39 -6.03 -10.63 3.31
N ASN A 40 -5.86 -9.80 2.28
CA ASN A 40 -5.03 -10.15 1.13
C ASN A 40 -3.56 -10.31 1.54
N MET A 41 -3.02 -9.44 2.41
CA MET A 41 -1.68 -9.60 2.98
C MET A 41 -1.51 -10.91 3.75
N ARG A 42 -2.50 -11.29 4.57
CA ARG A 42 -2.48 -12.57 5.32
C ARG A 42 -2.41 -13.80 4.41
N THR A 43 -3.09 -13.75 3.29
CA THR A 43 -3.20 -14.89 2.35
C THR A 43 -2.18 -14.83 1.22
N PHE A 44 -1.32 -13.81 1.21
CA PHE A 44 -0.32 -13.66 0.17
C PHE A 44 0.70 -14.80 0.20
N GLN A 45 0.90 -15.44 -0.96
CA GLN A 45 1.93 -16.45 -1.19
C GLN A 45 2.49 -16.27 -2.60
N THR A 46 3.80 -16.15 -2.72
CA THR A 46 4.53 -16.26 -3.98
C THR A 46 5.43 -17.49 -3.95
N GLN A 47 5.34 -18.29 -5.00
CA GLN A 47 6.17 -19.50 -5.11
C GLN A 47 7.42 -19.28 -5.98
N HIS A 48 7.41 -18.24 -6.83
CA HIS A 48 8.47 -18.01 -7.82
C HIS A 48 8.73 -16.53 -8.05
N LYS A 49 10.02 -16.15 -8.15
CA LYS A 49 10.47 -14.76 -8.45
C LYS A 49 9.89 -14.19 -9.75
N LEU A 50 9.64 -15.04 -10.75
CA LEU A 50 9.00 -14.62 -12.01
C LEU A 50 7.54 -14.22 -11.80
N GLN A 51 6.82 -14.94 -10.96
CA GLN A 51 5.44 -14.60 -10.60
C GLN A 51 5.36 -13.27 -9.86
N GLU A 52 6.29 -13.02 -8.96
CA GLU A 52 6.46 -11.77 -8.25
C GLU A 52 6.72 -10.60 -9.22
N ALA A 53 7.71 -10.72 -10.11
CA ALA A 53 8.01 -9.71 -11.12
C ALA A 53 6.80 -9.42 -12.04
N ALA A 54 6.07 -10.45 -12.47
CA ALA A 54 4.87 -10.29 -13.29
C ALA A 54 3.75 -9.59 -12.52
N LEU A 55 3.52 -9.94 -11.27
CA LEU A 55 2.50 -9.29 -10.42
C LEU A 55 2.87 -7.83 -10.15
N THR A 56 4.14 -7.52 -9.85
CA THR A 56 4.63 -6.15 -9.67
C THR A 56 4.40 -5.31 -10.92
N TYR A 57 4.73 -5.86 -12.09
CA TYR A 57 4.47 -5.18 -13.36
C TYR A 57 2.99 -4.91 -13.59
N ILE A 58 2.12 -5.92 -13.40
CA ILE A 58 0.67 -5.79 -13.54
C ILE A 58 0.13 -4.75 -12.57
N ALA A 59 0.57 -4.79 -11.31
CA ALA A 59 0.19 -3.87 -10.27
C ALA A 59 0.54 -2.42 -10.60
N SER A 60 1.79 -2.20 -10.99
CA SER A 60 2.32 -0.86 -11.23
C SER A 60 1.82 -0.24 -12.54
N GLN A 61 1.64 -1.04 -13.60
CA GLN A 61 1.36 -0.55 -14.94
C GLN A 61 -0.09 -0.70 -15.38
N LEU A 62 -0.77 -1.77 -14.96
CA LEU A 62 -2.10 -2.13 -15.46
C LEU A 62 -3.24 -1.87 -14.47
N ALA A 63 -2.94 -1.50 -13.22
CA ALA A 63 -3.95 -1.05 -12.27
C ALA A 63 -4.53 0.30 -12.70
N THR A 64 -5.84 0.47 -12.54
CA THR A 64 -6.52 1.74 -12.85
C THR A 64 -6.08 2.85 -11.88
N ASN A 65 -6.21 4.11 -12.30
CA ASN A 65 -5.87 5.24 -11.43
C ASN A 65 -6.66 5.22 -10.12
N GLN A 66 -7.94 4.82 -10.16
CA GLN A 66 -8.78 4.71 -8.97
C GLN A 66 -8.30 3.60 -8.01
N GLU A 67 -7.88 2.45 -8.56
CA GLU A 67 -7.30 1.36 -7.76
C GLU A 67 -5.99 1.81 -7.10
N LYS A 68 -5.11 2.47 -7.86
CA LYS A 68 -3.84 3.03 -7.35
C LYS A 68 -4.07 4.06 -6.25
N GLU A 69 -4.99 4.99 -6.44
CA GLU A 69 -5.33 6.02 -5.47
C GLU A 69 -5.85 5.42 -4.15
N LYS A 70 -6.76 4.45 -4.23
CA LYS A 70 -7.25 3.75 -3.04
C LYS A 70 -6.14 3.02 -2.28
N LEU A 71 -5.28 2.29 -3.00
CA LEU A 71 -4.15 1.57 -2.41
C LEU A 71 -3.15 2.52 -1.76
N GLN A 72 -2.82 3.62 -2.44
CA GLN A 72 -1.92 4.64 -1.92
C GLN A 72 -2.48 5.31 -0.66
N ASN A 73 -3.77 5.66 -0.67
CA ASN A 73 -4.43 6.26 0.47
C ASN A 73 -4.45 5.32 1.69
N THR A 74 -4.69 4.03 1.46
CA THR A 74 -4.65 3.04 2.54
C THR A 74 -3.23 2.86 3.07
N PHE A 75 -2.21 2.82 2.20
CA PHE A 75 -0.82 2.75 2.63
C PHE A 75 -0.44 3.93 3.52
N ILE A 76 -0.73 5.16 3.08
CA ILE A 76 -0.47 6.41 3.84
C ILE A 76 -1.18 6.40 5.20
N MET A 77 -2.37 5.82 5.28
CA MET A 77 -3.10 5.71 6.54
C MET A 77 -2.48 4.71 7.51
N LEU A 78 -1.94 3.60 6.98
CA LEU A 78 -1.25 2.60 7.79
C LEU A 78 0.13 3.07 8.24
N ASP A 79 0.80 3.91 7.44
CA ASP A 79 2.07 4.57 7.72
C ASP A 79 1.84 5.74 8.69
N LEU A 80 1.81 5.44 9.99
CA LEU A 80 1.49 6.42 11.04
C LEU A 80 2.59 7.45 11.25
N ASN A 81 3.84 7.06 11.03
CA ASN A 81 5.00 7.94 11.21
C ASN A 81 5.34 8.74 9.92
N GLY A 82 4.78 8.35 8.76
CA GLY A 82 4.95 9.03 7.48
C GLY A 82 6.34 8.83 6.85
N ASP A 83 7.03 7.73 7.16
CA ASP A 83 8.37 7.44 6.63
C ASP A 83 8.35 6.74 5.26
N GLY A 84 7.16 6.40 4.74
CA GLY A 84 6.97 5.74 3.45
C GLY A 84 7.16 4.23 3.48
N ARG A 85 7.12 3.62 4.67
CA ARG A 85 7.25 2.18 4.90
C ARG A 85 6.27 1.75 5.98
N LEU A 86 5.95 0.46 6.05
CA LEU A 86 5.14 -0.09 7.13
C LEU A 86 6.00 -0.93 8.05
N SER A 87 6.11 -0.50 9.29
CA SER A 87 6.76 -1.23 10.36
C SER A 87 5.86 -2.34 10.92
N THR A 88 6.45 -3.27 11.66
CA THR A 88 5.72 -4.32 12.40
C THR A 88 4.69 -3.72 13.36
N GLU A 89 5.05 -2.64 14.07
CA GLU A 89 4.19 -1.96 15.05
C GLU A 89 2.98 -1.31 14.41
N GLU A 90 3.15 -0.67 13.25
CA GLU A 90 2.07 -0.05 12.49
C GLU A 90 1.08 -1.10 11.95
N LEU A 91 1.60 -2.21 11.44
CA LEU A 91 0.76 -3.32 11.02
C LEU A 91 0.01 -3.96 12.19
N ILE A 92 0.65 -4.19 13.34
CA ILE A 92 -0.03 -4.70 14.56
C ILE A 92 -1.14 -3.73 14.97
N SER A 93 -0.86 -2.43 14.98
CA SER A 93 -1.85 -1.40 15.30
C SER A 93 -3.04 -1.46 14.36
N ALA A 94 -2.80 -1.59 13.05
CA ALA A 94 -3.84 -1.72 12.05
C ALA A 94 -4.69 -2.99 12.28
N PHE A 95 -4.05 -4.14 12.49
CA PHE A 95 -4.80 -5.38 12.75
C PHE A 95 -5.65 -5.28 14.01
N ARG A 96 -5.15 -4.70 15.09
CA ARG A 96 -5.93 -4.47 16.34
C ARG A 96 -7.09 -3.50 16.14
N GLN A 97 -6.97 -2.54 15.23
CA GLN A 97 -8.02 -1.57 14.94
C GLN A 97 -9.17 -2.17 14.14
N PHE A 98 -8.86 -3.08 13.19
CA PHE A 98 -9.84 -3.57 12.20
C PHE A 98 -10.34 -5.00 12.44
N PHE A 99 -9.74 -5.72 13.36
CA PHE A 99 -10.12 -7.10 13.71
C PHE A 99 -10.54 -7.19 15.18
N ASP A 100 -11.12 -8.34 15.54
CA ASP A 100 -11.58 -8.58 16.91
C ASP A 100 -10.43 -8.46 17.92
N PRO A 101 -10.73 -8.05 19.18
CA PRO A 101 -9.71 -7.93 20.24
C PRO A 101 -8.93 -9.22 20.52
N ASP A 102 -9.55 -10.38 20.28
CA ASP A 102 -8.93 -11.70 20.48
C ASP A 102 -8.11 -12.17 19.27
N PHE A 103 -8.03 -11.33 18.21
CA PHE A 103 -7.24 -11.65 17.03
C PHE A 103 -5.74 -11.64 17.34
N PRO A 104 -4.98 -12.69 17.00
CA PRO A 104 -3.56 -12.80 17.29
C PRO A 104 -2.70 -11.92 16.35
N ALA A 105 -2.84 -10.59 16.47
CA ALA A 105 -2.26 -9.61 15.55
C ALA A 105 -0.73 -9.76 15.44
N GLU A 106 -0.03 -9.95 16.56
CA GLU A 106 1.42 -10.07 16.59
C GLU A 106 1.91 -11.28 15.79
N GLN A 107 1.25 -12.42 15.98
CA GLN A 107 1.64 -13.65 15.28
C GLN A 107 1.34 -13.58 13.78
N GLU A 108 0.20 -13.01 13.43
CA GLU A 108 -0.16 -12.82 12.03
C GLU A 108 0.76 -11.81 11.33
N VAL A 109 1.10 -10.71 11.97
CA VAL A 109 2.04 -9.73 11.42
C VAL A 109 3.44 -10.32 11.28
N ALA A 110 3.91 -11.09 12.25
CA ALA A 110 5.20 -11.80 12.11
C ALA A 110 5.20 -12.74 10.88
N ASN A 111 4.10 -13.47 10.64
CA ASN A 111 3.95 -14.32 9.47
C ASN A 111 3.85 -13.52 8.16
N ILE A 112 3.26 -12.33 8.19
CA ILE A 112 3.17 -11.41 7.04
C ILE A 112 4.57 -10.89 6.72
N MET A 113 5.32 -10.38 7.70
CA MET A 113 6.69 -9.89 7.52
C MET A 113 7.59 -10.95 6.88
N LEU A 114 7.58 -12.20 7.39
CA LEU A 114 8.36 -13.30 6.82
C LEU A 114 8.06 -13.59 5.34
N ARG A 115 6.89 -13.22 4.84
CA ARG A 115 6.46 -13.50 3.46
C ARG A 115 6.57 -12.30 2.53
N LEU A 116 6.42 -11.10 3.05
CA LEU A 116 6.32 -9.86 2.27
C LEU A 116 7.57 -9.02 2.27
N ASP A 117 8.32 -9.01 3.36
CA ASP A 117 9.63 -8.35 3.45
C ASP A 117 10.66 -9.17 2.64
N ILE A 118 10.68 -8.91 1.33
CA ILE A 118 11.44 -9.70 0.36
C ILE A 118 12.93 -9.37 0.44
N ASP A 119 13.25 -8.12 0.72
CA ASP A 119 14.63 -7.63 0.83
C ASP A 119 15.19 -7.75 2.25
N ASN A 120 14.38 -8.22 3.20
CA ASN A 120 14.70 -8.42 4.63
C ASN A 120 15.22 -7.12 5.29
N ASN A 121 14.59 -5.99 4.96
CA ASN A 121 14.93 -4.70 5.55
C ASN A 121 14.18 -4.42 6.87
N GLY A 122 13.25 -5.30 7.28
CA GLY A 122 12.43 -5.20 8.48
C GLY A 122 11.19 -4.32 8.34
N PHE A 123 10.88 -3.88 7.14
CA PHE A 123 9.73 -3.05 6.80
C PHE A 123 9.02 -3.62 5.57
N ILE A 124 7.81 -3.16 5.31
CA ILE A 124 7.12 -3.40 4.04
C ILE A 124 7.06 -2.09 3.27
N ASP A 125 7.75 -2.03 2.14
CA ASP A 125 7.68 -0.86 1.27
C ASP A 125 6.39 -0.84 0.43
N TYR A 126 6.13 0.27 -0.26
CA TYR A 126 4.92 0.41 -1.07
C TYR A 126 4.82 -0.64 -2.20
N THR A 127 5.94 -1.09 -2.74
CA THR A 127 5.96 -2.11 -3.81
C THR A 127 5.56 -3.48 -3.27
N GLU A 128 6.08 -3.86 -2.12
CA GLU A 128 5.73 -5.10 -1.41
C GLU A 128 4.28 -5.07 -0.93
N PHE A 129 3.83 -3.93 -0.40
CA PHE A 129 2.44 -3.71 -0.06
C PHE A 129 1.51 -3.89 -1.27
N LEU A 130 1.84 -3.31 -2.43
CA LEU A 130 1.07 -3.50 -3.66
C LEU A 130 0.99 -4.97 -4.06
N LEU A 131 2.10 -5.70 -4.02
CA LEU A 131 2.14 -7.13 -4.35
C LEU A 131 1.19 -7.96 -3.50
N ALA A 132 1.14 -7.65 -2.20
CA ALA A 132 0.37 -8.38 -1.22
C ALA A 132 -1.12 -8.07 -1.26
N THR A 133 -1.46 -6.80 -1.47
CA THR A 133 -2.83 -6.29 -1.31
C THR A 133 -3.64 -6.40 -2.58
N ILE A 134 -2.98 -6.51 -3.72
CA ILE A 134 -3.66 -6.62 -4.99
C ILE A 134 -4.48 -7.92 -5.07
N ASN A 135 -5.76 -7.75 -5.35
CA ASN A 135 -6.65 -8.89 -5.55
C ASN A 135 -6.24 -9.66 -6.82
N LYS A 136 -5.51 -10.76 -6.62
CA LYS A 136 -4.99 -11.62 -7.70
C LYS A 136 -6.07 -12.02 -8.71
N LYS A 137 -7.30 -12.31 -8.25
CA LYS A 137 -8.41 -12.72 -9.13
C LYS A 137 -8.85 -11.60 -10.07
N ARG A 138 -8.80 -10.33 -9.63
CA ARG A 138 -9.15 -9.16 -10.44
C ARG A 138 -8.06 -8.76 -11.43
N LEU A 139 -6.80 -8.93 -11.02
CA LEU A 139 -5.65 -8.56 -11.85
C LEU A 139 -5.24 -9.62 -12.85
N LEU A 140 -5.46 -10.89 -12.54
CA LEU A 140 -5.15 -12.01 -13.43
C LEU A 140 -6.24 -12.22 -14.50
N SER A 141 -6.84 -11.14 -15.01
CA SER A 141 -7.65 -11.26 -16.22
C SER A 141 -6.76 -11.72 -17.39
N LYS A 142 -7.32 -12.49 -18.29
CA LYS A 142 -6.60 -13.03 -19.46
C LYS A 142 -5.95 -11.91 -20.28
N GLU A 143 -6.64 -10.77 -20.41
CA GLU A 143 -6.17 -9.60 -21.14
C GLU A 143 -4.93 -8.98 -20.48
N ARG A 144 -4.95 -8.79 -19.15
CA ARG A 144 -3.82 -8.22 -18.38
C ARG A 144 -2.61 -9.14 -18.39
N LEU A 145 -2.82 -10.45 -18.27
CA LEU A 145 -1.76 -11.44 -18.39
C LEU A 145 -1.12 -11.46 -19.77
N MET A 146 -1.92 -11.33 -20.85
CA MET A 146 -1.39 -11.22 -22.21
C MET A 146 -0.55 -9.95 -22.41
N LEU A 147 -1.00 -8.81 -21.86
CA LEU A 147 -0.24 -7.55 -21.93
C LEU A 147 1.08 -7.64 -21.16
N ALA A 148 1.07 -8.24 -19.97
CA ALA A 148 2.29 -8.48 -19.20
C ALA A 148 3.23 -9.41 -19.96
N PHE A 149 2.74 -10.53 -20.47
CA PHE A 149 3.54 -11.47 -21.26
C PHE A 149 4.15 -10.79 -22.49
N ALA A 150 3.38 -9.99 -23.23
CA ALA A 150 3.88 -9.26 -24.40
C ALA A 150 4.98 -8.25 -24.04
N ALA A 151 4.93 -7.64 -22.84
CA ALA A 151 5.97 -6.73 -22.38
C ALA A 151 7.29 -7.47 -22.09
N PHE A 152 7.21 -8.66 -21.47
CA PHE A 152 8.39 -9.50 -21.20
C PHE A 152 8.94 -10.15 -22.47
N ASP A 153 8.08 -10.53 -23.43
CA ASP A 153 8.49 -11.16 -24.69
C ASP A 153 9.27 -10.20 -25.61
N LYS A 154 8.91 -8.91 -25.61
CA LYS A 154 9.66 -7.87 -26.34
C LYS A 154 11.11 -7.72 -25.89
N VAL A 155 11.43 -8.07 -24.67
CA VAL A 155 12.80 -8.02 -24.12
C VAL A 155 13.63 -9.21 -24.61
N ARG A 156 12.99 -10.32 -24.97
CA ARG A 156 13.66 -11.55 -25.42
C ARG A 156 14.01 -11.54 -26.92
N ASN A 157 13.35 -10.69 -27.72
CA ASN A 157 13.50 -10.61 -29.18
C ASN A 157 14.43 -9.45 -29.62
N LYS A 158 15.27 -8.91 -28.73
CA LYS A 158 16.42 -8.03 -29.01
C LYS A 158 17.72 -8.71 -28.58
#